data_95e8f2233a0a3c6420f5fb22db8d73c8
#
_entry.id   95e8f2233a0a3c6420f5fb22db8d73c8
#
_cell.length_a   1.000
_cell.length_b   1.000
_cell.length_c   1.000
_cell.angle_alpha   90.00
_cell.angle_beta   90.00
_cell.angle_gamma   90.00
#
_symmetry.space_group_name_H-M   'P 1'
#
loop_
_entity.id
_entity.type
_entity.pdbx_description
1 polymer ?
#
loop_
_entity_poly.entity_id
_entity_poly.type
_entity_poly.pdbx_seq_one_letter_code
_entity_poly.pdbx_strand_id
1 'polypeptide(L)'
;MKKVFIVNPMSGQGRALEIIKYIESKCKENHENYEIIYTSFKYEASSIAKKCNNCIIYAVGGDGTINEVVNGMAYSNSLLHVIPAGSGNDFYKTISKCKEGIMDIDLGKVNDKYFVNSASIGIDSEISNNASLMKKLNIPKSQIYNASIIYTFLKYKPYLLNVENKEMLYSLLTITNGKYYGGGFKITPDADLSDGYLNLCSLDNVKKIELISFLLNVIKEEHYGKKHVYNSKIKNLKVTSNVEILCGIDGECIRSNEFNFKVCPNAIRYYNHDDYDIKRLIVSK
;
A
#
# COMPACT_ATOMS: atom_id res chain seq x y z
N MET A 1 17.47 12.17 -17.99
CA MET A 1 16.40 11.21 -18.36
C MET A 1 15.11 11.98 -18.59
N LYS A 2 14.20 11.49 -19.47
CA LYS A 2 12.86 12.04 -19.65
C LYS A 2 12.06 11.85 -18.34
N LYS A 3 11.29 12.84 -17.93
CA LYS A 3 10.38 12.79 -16.77
C LYS A 3 8.96 12.50 -17.27
N VAL A 4 8.30 11.47 -16.73
CA VAL A 4 6.93 11.09 -17.10
C VAL A 4 6.06 11.16 -15.84
N PHE A 5 5.13 12.09 -15.80
CA PHE A 5 4.19 12.26 -14.69
C PHE A 5 2.91 11.51 -15.00
N ILE A 6 2.62 10.46 -14.25
CA ILE A 6 1.35 9.72 -14.32
C ILE A 6 0.45 10.25 -13.21
N VAL A 7 -0.59 10.97 -13.60
CA VAL A 7 -1.41 11.77 -12.68
C VAL A 7 -2.81 11.20 -12.57
N ASN A 8 -3.23 10.86 -11.35
CA ASN A 8 -4.63 10.58 -11.09
C ASN A 8 -5.34 11.89 -10.68
N PRO A 9 -6.15 12.51 -11.57
CA PRO A 9 -6.75 13.81 -11.33
C PRO A 9 -7.74 13.83 -10.18
N MET A 10 -8.29 12.65 -9.82
CA MET A 10 -9.26 12.51 -8.72
C MET A 10 -8.61 12.34 -7.35
N SER A 11 -7.27 12.16 -7.29
CA SER A 11 -6.56 11.98 -6.03
C SER A 11 -6.60 13.23 -5.17
N GLY A 12 -6.87 13.03 -3.86
CA GLY A 12 -6.92 14.10 -2.88
C GLY A 12 -7.96 15.17 -3.19
N GLN A 13 -9.10 14.79 -3.81
CA GLN A 13 -10.18 15.72 -4.20
C GLN A 13 -9.70 16.85 -5.14
N GLY A 14 -8.80 16.51 -6.06
CA GLY A 14 -8.23 17.47 -7.03
C GLY A 14 -6.86 18.03 -6.63
N ARG A 15 -6.32 17.68 -5.46
CA ARG A 15 -4.99 18.12 -5.02
C ARG A 15 -3.88 17.73 -6.00
N ALA A 16 -4.00 16.56 -6.64
CA ALA A 16 -3.06 16.13 -7.67
C ALA A 16 -2.96 17.14 -8.83
N LEU A 17 -4.09 17.77 -9.21
CA LEU A 17 -4.12 18.79 -10.27
C LEU A 17 -3.45 20.10 -9.84
N GLU A 18 -3.57 20.49 -8.57
CA GLU A 18 -2.88 21.68 -8.04
C GLU A 18 -1.36 21.46 -8.05
N ILE A 19 -0.90 20.29 -7.56
CA ILE A 19 0.50 19.93 -7.51
C ILE A 19 1.10 19.88 -8.92
N ILE A 20 0.44 19.22 -9.86
CA ILE A 20 0.99 19.05 -11.21
C ILE A 20 1.08 20.37 -11.98
N LYS A 21 0.15 21.31 -11.79
CA LYS A 21 0.24 22.65 -12.37
C LYS A 21 1.49 23.40 -11.91
N TYR A 22 1.82 23.31 -10.63
CA TYR A 22 3.04 23.90 -10.08
C TYR A 22 4.29 23.23 -10.69
N ILE A 23 4.32 21.90 -10.74
CA ILE A 23 5.44 21.14 -11.29
C ILE A 23 5.64 21.47 -12.78
N GLU A 24 4.54 21.55 -13.54
CA GLU A 24 4.60 21.89 -14.96
C GLU A 24 5.23 23.27 -15.20
N SER A 25 4.90 24.27 -14.34
CA SER A 25 5.55 25.59 -14.45
C SER A 25 7.06 25.49 -14.21
N LYS A 26 7.48 24.69 -13.22
CA LYS A 26 8.91 24.46 -12.92
C LYS A 26 9.63 23.73 -14.06
N CYS A 27 9.01 22.71 -14.62
CA CYS A 27 9.57 22.00 -15.78
C CYS A 27 9.77 22.94 -16.97
N LYS A 28 8.84 23.85 -17.24
CA LYS A 28 8.94 24.88 -18.31
C LYS A 28 10.05 25.89 -18.01
N GLU A 29 10.10 26.42 -16.79
CA GLU A 29 11.16 27.34 -16.34
C GLU A 29 12.57 26.72 -16.51
N ASN A 30 12.71 25.44 -16.18
CA ASN A 30 14.00 24.72 -16.23
C ASN A 30 14.30 24.06 -17.58
N HIS A 31 13.45 24.24 -18.59
CA HIS A 31 13.58 23.60 -19.91
C HIS A 31 13.73 22.08 -19.84
N GLU A 32 13.02 21.42 -18.92
CA GLU A 32 13.10 19.98 -18.73
C GLU A 32 12.38 19.20 -19.84
N ASN A 33 12.88 17.99 -20.14
CA ASN A 33 12.19 17.05 -21.03
C ASN A 33 11.17 16.25 -20.22
N TYR A 34 9.89 16.59 -20.33
CA TYR A 34 8.83 15.98 -19.55
C TYR A 34 7.58 15.65 -20.37
N GLU A 35 6.76 14.79 -19.81
CA GLU A 35 5.42 14.44 -20.32
C GLU A 35 4.47 14.28 -19.13
N ILE A 36 3.25 14.80 -19.25
CA ILE A 36 2.19 14.64 -18.23
C ILE A 36 1.06 13.84 -18.84
N ILE A 37 0.71 12.71 -18.21
CA ILE A 37 -0.35 11.80 -18.65
C ILE A 37 -1.37 11.68 -17.51
N TYR A 38 -2.62 12.05 -17.79
CA TYR A 38 -3.71 11.93 -16.84
C TYR A 38 -4.43 10.60 -17.01
N THR A 39 -4.71 9.92 -15.89
CA THR A 39 -5.50 8.70 -15.92
C THR A 39 -7.00 9.01 -15.92
N SER A 40 -7.75 8.25 -16.69
CA SER A 40 -9.20 8.40 -16.87
C SER A 40 -10.02 7.27 -16.23
N PHE A 41 -9.38 6.09 -16.04
CA PHE A 41 -10.02 4.91 -15.47
C PHE A 41 -9.04 4.07 -14.65
N LYS A 42 -9.60 3.13 -13.90
CA LYS A 42 -8.82 2.22 -13.02
C LYS A 42 -7.89 1.33 -13.85
N TYR A 43 -6.68 1.09 -13.35
CA TYR A 43 -5.59 0.32 -13.96
C TYR A 43 -4.94 0.97 -15.19
N GLU A 44 -5.33 2.19 -15.57
CA GLU A 44 -4.69 2.89 -16.67
C GLU A 44 -3.26 3.29 -16.34
N ALA A 45 -2.98 3.68 -15.08
CA ALA A 45 -1.64 4.03 -14.64
C ALA A 45 -0.66 2.86 -14.82
N SER A 46 -1.10 1.61 -14.59
CA SER A 46 -0.28 0.42 -14.86
C SER A 46 0.03 0.24 -16.34
N SER A 47 -0.98 0.44 -17.20
CA SER A 47 -0.82 0.33 -18.65
C SER A 47 0.12 1.39 -19.22
N ILE A 48 0.09 2.62 -18.67
CA ILE A 48 1.00 3.72 -19.05
C ILE A 48 2.42 3.39 -18.57
N ALA A 49 2.58 3.02 -17.28
CA ALA A 49 3.87 2.71 -16.69
C ALA A 49 4.59 1.57 -17.43
N LYS A 50 3.84 0.55 -17.86
CA LYS A 50 4.38 -0.59 -18.63
C LYS A 50 5.00 -0.17 -19.98
N LYS A 51 4.56 0.93 -20.58
CA LYS A 51 5.09 1.45 -21.85
C LYS A 51 6.30 2.37 -21.66
N CYS A 52 6.53 2.83 -20.41
CA CYS A 52 7.66 3.70 -20.11
C CYS A 52 8.97 2.91 -20.04
N ASN A 53 10.01 3.43 -20.63
CA ASN A 53 11.34 2.82 -20.61
C ASN A 53 12.43 3.91 -20.52
N ASN A 54 13.45 3.64 -19.69
CA ASN A 54 14.59 4.56 -19.47
C ASN A 54 14.17 6.00 -19.13
N CYS A 55 13.19 6.16 -18.25
CA CYS A 55 12.69 7.46 -17.79
C CYS A 55 12.53 7.48 -16.26
N ILE A 56 12.25 8.65 -15.72
CA ILE A 56 11.80 8.79 -14.32
C ILE A 56 10.27 8.89 -14.36
N ILE A 57 9.60 7.92 -13.76
CA ILE A 57 8.13 7.91 -13.62
C ILE A 57 7.76 8.55 -12.30
N TYR A 58 7.07 9.67 -12.35
CA TYR A 58 6.50 10.34 -11.21
C TYR A 58 5.05 9.88 -11.02
N ALA A 59 4.80 9.04 -10.01
CA ALA A 59 3.45 8.62 -9.64
C ALA A 59 2.79 9.73 -8.81
N VAL A 60 1.87 10.48 -9.42
CA VAL A 60 1.17 11.62 -8.79
C VAL A 60 -0.21 11.17 -8.35
N GLY A 61 -0.34 10.81 -7.07
CA GLY A 61 -1.60 10.27 -6.58
C GLY A 61 -1.54 9.75 -5.15
N GLY A 62 -2.49 8.92 -4.77
CA GLY A 62 -2.49 8.16 -3.51
C GLY A 62 -1.93 6.75 -3.69
N ASP A 63 -2.01 5.94 -2.61
CA ASP A 63 -1.48 4.58 -2.56
C ASP A 63 -1.98 3.69 -3.72
N GLY A 64 -3.24 3.82 -4.14
CA GLY A 64 -3.77 3.09 -5.28
C GLY A 64 -3.09 3.43 -6.61
N THR A 65 -2.82 4.72 -6.86
CA THR A 65 -2.10 5.15 -8.08
C THR A 65 -0.66 4.63 -8.06
N ILE A 66 -0.01 4.69 -6.89
CA ILE A 66 1.35 4.16 -6.71
C ILE A 66 1.38 2.66 -6.98
N ASN A 67 0.43 1.91 -6.42
CA ASN A 67 0.31 0.46 -6.64
C ASN A 67 0.11 0.12 -8.12
N GLU A 68 -0.77 0.84 -8.84
CA GLU A 68 -0.95 0.65 -10.28
C GLU A 68 0.34 0.90 -11.05
N VAL A 69 1.04 2.01 -10.79
CA VAL A 69 2.32 2.33 -11.46
C VAL A 69 3.35 1.24 -11.20
N VAL A 70 3.49 0.79 -9.95
CA VAL A 70 4.44 -0.26 -9.57
C VAL A 70 4.12 -1.58 -10.28
N ASN A 71 2.85 -1.98 -10.37
CA ASN A 71 2.44 -3.18 -11.10
C ASN A 71 2.72 -3.10 -12.61
N GLY A 72 2.82 -1.88 -13.18
CA GLY A 72 3.20 -1.68 -14.57
C GLY A 72 4.70 -1.67 -14.82
N MET A 73 5.51 -1.22 -13.85
CA MET A 73 6.93 -0.97 -14.05
C MET A 73 7.89 -1.91 -13.32
N ALA A 74 7.38 -2.86 -12.52
CA ALA A 74 8.24 -3.79 -11.78
C ALA A 74 9.29 -4.44 -12.69
N TYR A 75 10.56 -4.40 -12.24
CA TYR A 75 11.74 -4.85 -12.99
C TYR A 75 12.03 -4.11 -14.31
N SER A 76 11.45 -2.92 -14.51
CA SER A 76 11.79 -2.08 -15.68
C SER A 76 13.10 -1.32 -15.46
N ASN A 77 13.62 -0.74 -16.54
CA ASN A 77 14.81 0.13 -16.50
C ASN A 77 14.49 1.58 -16.09
N SER A 78 13.24 1.88 -15.78
CA SER A 78 12.81 3.23 -15.35
C SER A 78 12.95 3.40 -13.84
N LEU A 79 13.02 4.64 -13.39
CA LEU A 79 13.06 5.00 -11.98
C LEU A 79 11.66 5.40 -11.53
N LEU A 80 11.28 5.06 -10.32
CA LEU A 80 10.04 5.52 -9.67
C LEU A 80 10.33 6.73 -8.78
N HIS A 81 9.52 7.76 -8.86
CA HIS A 81 9.38 8.80 -7.82
C HIS A 81 7.91 8.94 -7.44
N VAL A 82 7.63 9.24 -6.17
CA VAL A 82 6.27 9.36 -5.65
C VAL A 82 5.96 10.79 -5.24
N ILE A 83 4.88 11.33 -5.78
CA ILE A 83 4.32 12.61 -5.39
C ILE A 83 2.97 12.37 -4.69
N PRO A 84 2.94 12.46 -3.35
CA PRO A 84 1.77 12.09 -2.59
C PRO A 84 0.64 13.12 -2.72
N ALA A 85 -0.46 12.70 -3.30
CA ALA A 85 -1.65 13.52 -3.44
C ALA A 85 -2.91 12.87 -2.84
N GLY A 86 -2.81 11.66 -2.29
CA GLY A 86 -3.91 10.94 -1.65
C GLY A 86 -4.13 11.32 -0.19
N SER A 87 -5.07 10.65 0.47
CA SER A 87 -5.37 10.83 1.90
C SER A 87 -4.50 9.95 2.81
N GLY A 88 -4.12 8.74 2.38
CA GLY A 88 -3.31 7.80 3.17
C GLY A 88 -1.83 8.06 3.02
N ASN A 89 -1.34 7.92 1.79
CA ASN A 89 0.07 8.08 1.39
C ASN A 89 1.02 7.22 2.24
N ASP A 90 0.64 5.98 2.53
CA ASP A 90 1.36 5.11 3.46
C ASP A 90 2.74 4.72 2.91
N PHE A 91 2.84 4.45 1.61
CA PHE A 91 4.13 4.19 0.99
C PHE A 91 5.05 5.41 1.07
N TYR A 92 4.53 6.61 0.80
CA TYR A 92 5.32 7.84 0.90
C TYR A 92 5.83 8.08 2.32
N LYS A 93 5.04 7.78 3.37
CA LYS A 93 5.48 7.89 4.77
C LYS A 93 6.68 6.98 5.09
N THR A 94 6.78 5.82 4.41
CA THR A 94 7.94 4.92 4.54
C THR A 94 9.12 5.48 3.76
N ILE A 95 8.95 5.72 2.46
CA ILE A 95 10.05 5.99 1.53
C ILE A 95 10.66 7.38 1.72
N SER A 96 9.88 8.38 2.15
CA SER A 96 10.35 9.75 2.39
C SER A 96 11.38 9.87 3.52
N LYS A 97 11.51 8.84 4.36
CA LYS A 97 12.50 8.75 5.45
C LYS A 97 13.80 8.06 5.02
N CYS A 98 13.84 7.50 3.83
CA CYS A 98 15.04 6.90 3.28
C CYS A 98 16.04 7.97 2.85
N LYS A 99 17.31 7.58 2.71
CA LYS A 99 18.37 8.48 2.24
C LYS A 99 18.06 8.98 0.84
N GLU A 100 18.48 10.21 0.57
CA GLU A 100 18.42 10.80 -0.76
C GLU A 100 19.32 10.05 -1.74
N GLY A 101 18.88 9.91 -2.99
CA GLY A 101 19.60 9.20 -4.04
C GLY A 101 18.74 8.19 -4.77
N ILE A 102 19.39 7.30 -5.52
CA ILE A 102 18.75 6.15 -6.15
C ILE A 102 18.95 4.94 -5.25
N MET A 103 17.87 4.22 -4.97
CA MET A 103 17.90 2.99 -4.18
C MET A 103 17.05 1.90 -4.83
N ASP A 104 17.49 0.66 -4.71
CA ASP A 104 16.69 -0.48 -5.10
C ASP A 104 15.77 -0.87 -3.95
N ILE A 105 14.49 -1.06 -4.23
CA ILE A 105 13.50 -1.47 -3.24
C ILE A 105 12.82 -2.78 -3.66
N ASP A 106 12.50 -3.54 -2.66
CA ASP A 106 11.77 -4.80 -2.80
C ASP A 106 10.28 -4.54 -2.97
N LEU A 107 9.57 -5.50 -3.52
CA LEU A 107 8.11 -5.56 -3.53
C LEU A 107 7.65 -6.86 -2.86
N GLY A 108 6.47 -6.79 -2.28
CA GLY A 108 5.73 -8.01 -2.02
C GLY A 108 4.94 -8.43 -3.26
N LYS A 109 4.73 -9.74 -3.42
CA LYS A 109 3.84 -10.30 -4.43
C LYS A 109 2.90 -11.30 -3.79
N VAL A 110 1.62 -11.24 -4.11
CA VAL A 110 0.63 -12.25 -3.78
C VAL A 110 -0.03 -12.72 -5.07
N ASN A 111 0.11 -14.02 -5.36
CA ASN A 111 -0.26 -14.60 -6.65
C ASN A 111 0.38 -13.80 -7.79
N ASP A 112 -0.42 -13.10 -8.63
CA ASP A 112 0.09 -12.33 -9.77
C ASP A 112 0.18 -10.82 -9.52
N LYS A 113 -0.19 -10.33 -8.31
CA LYS A 113 -0.21 -8.91 -7.99
C LYS A 113 0.94 -8.50 -7.08
N TYR A 114 1.61 -7.41 -7.42
CA TYR A 114 2.57 -6.77 -6.54
C TYR A 114 1.89 -5.85 -5.54
N PHE A 115 2.50 -5.71 -4.37
CA PHE A 115 2.15 -4.70 -3.37
C PHE A 115 3.40 -3.99 -2.85
N VAL A 116 3.23 -2.72 -2.54
CA VAL A 116 4.33 -1.87 -2.01
C VAL A 116 4.29 -1.78 -0.49
N ASN A 117 3.09 -1.79 0.10
CA ASN A 117 2.90 -1.67 1.55
C ASN A 117 2.55 -3.01 2.18
N SER A 118 1.38 -3.55 1.85
CA SER A 118 0.88 -4.71 2.58
C SER A 118 -0.13 -5.53 1.80
N ALA A 119 -0.18 -6.81 2.15
CA ALA A 119 -1.30 -7.69 1.86
C ALA A 119 -1.76 -8.36 3.14
N SER A 120 -3.08 -8.51 3.31
CA SER A 120 -3.64 -8.95 4.59
C SER A 120 -4.86 -9.83 4.42
N ILE A 121 -5.04 -10.78 5.35
CA ILE A 121 -6.20 -11.65 5.48
C ILE A 121 -6.74 -11.46 6.90
N GLY A 122 -8.04 -11.27 7.05
CA GLY A 122 -8.67 -11.12 8.35
C GLY A 122 -9.47 -9.83 8.47
N ILE A 123 -9.52 -9.27 9.67
CA ILE A 123 -10.42 -8.15 9.99
C ILE A 123 -10.18 -6.90 9.14
N ASP A 124 -8.94 -6.60 8.83
CA ASP A 124 -8.57 -5.39 8.07
C ASP A 124 -8.94 -5.49 6.59
N SER A 125 -8.80 -6.66 5.96
CA SER A 125 -9.31 -6.91 4.61
C SER A 125 -10.84 -6.80 4.54
N GLU A 126 -11.54 -7.28 5.56
CA GLU A 126 -12.99 -7.12 5.67
C GLU A 126 -13.40 -5.65 5.86
N ILE A 127 -12.66 -4.87 6.67
CA ILE A 127 -12.89 -3.43 6.81
C ILE A 127 -12.74 -2.73 5.46
N SER A 128 -11.68 -3.01 4.73
CA SER A 128 -11.41 -2.42 3.41
C SER A 128 -12.50 -2.77 2.38
N ASN A 129 -12.93 -4.03 2.35
CA ASN A 129 -14.01 -4.51 1.50
C ASN A 129 -15.34 -3.83 1.84
N ASN A 130 -15.71 -3.79 3.12
CA ASN A 130 -16.94 -3.17 3.59
C ASN A 130 -16.93 -1.65 3.32
N ALA A 131 -15.79 -0.97 3.50
CA ALA A 131 -15.64 0.43 3.13
C ALA A 131 -15.89 0.65 1.63
N SER A 132 -15.37 -0.23 0.79
CA SER A 132 -15.61 -0.16 -0.66
C SER A 132 -17.09 -0.36 -1.03
N LEU A 133 -17.78 -1.31 -0.39
CA LEU A 133 -19.22 -1.54 -0.56
C LEU A 133 -20.04 -0.34 -0.06
N MET A 134 -19.69 0.23 1.08
CA MET A 134 -20.38 1.37 1.68
C MET A 134 -20.27 2.67 0.86
N LYS A 135 -19.26 2.80 -0.02
CA LYS A 135 -19.18 3.93 -0.98
C LYS A 135 -20.39 4.02 -1.91
N LYS A 136 -21.13 2.92 -2.09
CA LYS A 136 -22.36 2.86 -2.88
C LYS A 136 -23.60 3.28 -2.07
N LEU A 137 -23.46 3.47 -0.77
CA LEU A 137 -24.53 3.89 0.12
C LEU A 137 -24.51 5.40 0.32
N ASN A 138 -25.61 5.96 0.75
CA ASN A 138 -25.76 7.40 0.98
C ASN A 138 -25.11 7.84 2.33
N ILE A 139 -23.83 7.47 2.54
CA ILE A 139 -23.05 7.78 3.73
C ILE A 139 -22.02 8.86 3.37
N PRO A 140 -21.83 9.90 4.20
CA PRO A 140 -20.78 10.90 3.99
C PRO A 140 -19.40 10.22 3.86
N LYS A 141 -18.64 10.58 2.81
CA LYS A 141 -17.33 9.95 2.51
C LYS A 141 -16.37 9.92 3.69
N SER A 142 -16.39 10.96 4.54
CA SER A 142 -15.58 11.06 5.76
C SER A 142 -15.94 10.03 6.84
N GLN A 143 -17.16 9.47 6.81
CA GLN A 143 -17.65 8.53 7.81
C GLN A 143 -17.62 7.08 7.34
N ILE A 144 -17.43 6.82 6.03
CA ILE A 144 -17.48 5.47 5.45
C ILE A 144 -16.50 4.54 6.14
N TYR A 145 -15.27 4.99 6.36
CA TYR A 145 -14.23 4.14 6.97
C TYR A 145 -14.56 3.77 8.40
N ASN A 146 -14.99 4.74 9.22
CA ASN A 146 -15.41 4.49 10.60
C ASN A 146 -16.64 3.58 10.67
N ALA A 147 -17.62 3.78 9.80
CA ALA A 147 -18.79 2.92 9.70
C ALA A 147 -18.40 1.48 9.33
N SER A 148 -17.44 1.31 8.40
CA SER A 148 -16.94 -0.01 8.00
C SER A 148 -16.22 -0.73 9.14
N ILE A 149 -15.44 -0.02 9.94
CA ILE A 149 -14.77 -0.57 11.12
C ILE A 149 -15.83 -1.12 12.10
N ILE A 150 -16.81 -0.29 12.47
CA ILE A 150 -17.86 -0.68 13.44
C ILE A 150 -18.65 -1.89 12.91
N TYR A 151 -19.09 -1.82 11.66
CA TYR A 151 -19.86 -2.90 11.03
C TYR A 151 -19.07 -4.21 10.99
N THR A 152 -17.83 -4.15 10.54
CA THR A 152 -16.95 -5.33 10.46
C THR A 152 -16.70 -5.90 11.84
N PHE A 153 -16.39 -5.07 12.84
CA PHE A 153 -16.14 -5.49 14.19
C PHE A 153 -17.34 -6.23 14.81
N LEU A 154 -18.57 -5.76 14.56
CA LEU A 154 -19.78 -6.43 15.07
C LEU A 154 -20.01 -7.81 14.46
N LYS A 155 -19.72 -7.97 13.15
CA LYS A 155 -19.97 -9.20 12.38
C LYS A 155 -18.75 -10.11 12.23
N TYR A 156 -17.58 -9.63 12.61
CA TYR A 156 -16.32 -10.31 12.35
C TYR A 156 -16.25 -11.71 12.96
N LYS A 157 -15.72 -12.62 12.21
CA LYS A 157 -15.32 -13.98 12.60
C LYS A 157 -13.91 -14.24 12.09
N PRO A 158 -13.06 -14.94 12.89
CA PRO A 158 -11.72 -15.33 12.41
C PRO A 158 -11.82 -16.32 11.25
N TYR A 159 -10.80 -16.34 10.42
CA TYR A 159 -10.66 -17.30 9.34
C TYR A 159 -9.89 -18.55 9.79
N LEU A 160 -10.37 -19.73 9.41
CA LEU A 160 -9.60 -20.96 9.52
C LEU A 160 -8.66 -21.02 8.31
N LEU A 161 -7.36 -20.87 8.59
CA LEU A 161 -6.30 -20.84 7.59
C LEU A 161 -5.32 -21.99 7.83
N ASN A 162 -4.85 -22.57 6.74
CA ASN A 162 -3.67 -23.43 6.76
C ASN A 162 -2.46 -22.59 6.32
N VAL A 163 -1.55 -22.38 7.26
CA VAL A 163 -0.32 -21.60 7.06
C VAL A 163 0.86 -22.55 7.33
N GLU A 164 1.67 -22.83 6.31
CA GLU A 164 2.82 -23.76 6.42
C GLU A 164 2.43 -25.12 7.03
N ASN A 165 1.35 -25.72 6.57
CA ASN A 165 0.80 -27.01 7.05
C ASN A 165 0.27 -26.99 8.50
N LYS A 166 0.04 -25.82 9.08
CA LYS A 166 -0.64 -25.66 10.37
C LYS A 166 -1.99 -25.00 10.17
N GLU A 167 -3.04 -25.70 10.54
CA GLU A 167 -4.40 -25.17 10.47
C GLU A 167 -4.77 -24.49 11.81
N MET A 168 -5.05 -23.20 11.74
CA MET A 168 -5.40 -22.38 12.91
C MET A 168 -6.42 -21.29 12.53
N LEU A 169 -7.13 -20.80 13.55
CA LEU A 169 -7.99 -19.62 13.40
C LEU A 169 -7.15 -18.35 13.57
N TYR A 170 -7.24 -17.47 12.58
CA TYR A 170 -6.57 -16.16 12.60
C TYR A 170 -7.58 -15.02 12.62
N SER A 171 -7.36 -14.08 13.53
CA SER A 171 -8.04 -12.78 13.54
C SER A 171 -7.44 -11.81 12.53
N LEU A 172 -6.13 -11.90 12.32
CA LEU A 172 -5.37 -11.10 11.39
C LEU A 172 -4.14 -11.89 10.91
N LEU A 173 -3.84 -11.81 9.64
CA LEU A 173 -2.58 -12.26 9.06
C LEU A 173 -2.17 -11.21 8.02
N THR A 174 -1.19 -10.38 8.38
CA THR A 174 -0.72 -9.28 7.55
C THR A 174 0.72 -9.51 7.15
N ILE A 175 0.99 -9.39 5.85
CA ILE A 175 2.31 -9.46 5.25
C ILE A 175 2.63 -8.06 4.70
N THR A 176 3.71 -7.47 5.17
CA THR A 176 4.09 -6.10 4.80
C THR A 176 5.47 -6.05 4.16
N ASN A 177 5.64 -5.06 3.30
CA ASN A 177 6.92 -4.62 2.77
C ASN A 177 7.26 -3.23 3.34
N GLY A 178 6.25 -2.33 3.42
CA GLY A 178 6.36 -1.02 4.07
C GLY A 178 6.01 -1.02 5.55
N LYS A 179 6.40 0.05 6.27
CA LYS A 179 6.11 0.21 7.70
C LYS A 179 4.67 0.59 7.99
N TYR A 180 4.07 1.37 7.08
CA TYR A 180 2.74 1.97 7.27
C TYR A 180 1.70 1.29 6.40
N TYR A 181 0.51 1.10 6.96
CA TYR A 181 -0.66 0.66 6.23
C TYR A 181 -1.94 1.21 6.86
N GLY A 182 -3.08 1.13 6.13
CA GLY A 182 -4.38 1.48 6.66
C GLY A 182 -4.54 2.95 7.07
N GLY A 183 -3.77 3.86 6.46
CA GLY A 183 -3.81 5.30 6.75
C GLY A 183 -2.82 5.76 7.82
N GLY A 184 -1.78 4.98 8.12
CA GLY A 184 -0.69 5.40 9.00
C GLY A 184 -0.39 4.50 10.20
N PHE A 185 -1.03 3.34 10.29
CA PHE A 185 -0.71 2.36 11.34
C PHE A 185 0.61 1.65 11.03
N LYS A 186 1.48 1.51 12.03
CA LYS A 186 2.74 0.75 11.90
C LYS A 186 2.55 -0.65 12.48
N ILE A 187 2.07 -1.58 11.64
CA ILE A 187 1.90 -2.98 12.04
C ILE A 187 3.25 -3.72 12.10
N THR A 188 4.24 -3.26 11.32
CA THR A 188 5.61 -3.80 11.29
C THR A 188 6.60 -2.63 11.30
N PRO A 189 6.87 -2.03 12.48
CA PRO A 189 7.69 -0.83 12.60
C PRO A 189 9.15 -1.02 12.17
N ASP A 190 9.63 -2.26 12.17
CA ASP A 190 10.97 -2.69 11.78
C ASP A 190 11.08 -3.11 10.29
N ALA A 191 10.02 -2.97 9.49
CA ALA A 191 10.06 -3.29 8.06
C ALA A 191 11.12 -2.44 7.33
N ASP A 192 11.83 -3.08 6.40
CA ASP A 192 12.84 -2.46 5.54
C ASP A 192 12.53 -2.80 4.08
N LEU A 193 12.49 -1.78 3.23
CA LEU A 193 12.14 -1.94 1.80
C LEU A 193 13.23 -2.60 0.96
N SER A 194 14.41 -2.92 1.53
CA SER A 194 15.60 -3.35 0.78
C SER A 194 16.36 -4.50 1.42
N ASP A 195 15.78 -5.20 2.40
CA ASP A 195 16.45 -6.28 3.12
C ASP A 195 16.22 -7.69 2.52
N GLY A 196 15.46 -7.79 1.45
CA GLY A 196 15.14 -9.08 0.79
C GLY A 196 14.12 -9.93 1.55
N TYR A 197 13.32 -9.32 2.45
CA TYR A 197 12.30 -10.00 3.24
C TYR A 197 10.98 -9.24 3.22
N LEU A 198 9.91 -9.95 3.51
CA LEU A 198 8.62 -9.40 3.93
C LEU A 198 8.47 -9.62 5.44
N ASN A 199 7.67 -8.78 6.07
CA ASN A 199 7.39 -8.90 7.50
C ASN A 199 5.99 -9.46 7.68
N LEU A 200 5.88 -10.55 8.43
CA LEU A 200 4.63 -11.15 8.85
C LEU A 200 4.27 -10.66 10.23
N CYS A 201 3.06 -10.17 10.40
CA CYS A 201 2.42 -9.96 11.70
C CYS A 201 1.09 -10.72 11.71
N SER A 202 0.92 -11.65 12.63
CA SER A 202 -0.33 -12.38 12.77
C SER A 202 -0.89 -12.26 14.18
N LEU A 203 -2.20 -12.31 14.26
CA LEU A 203 -2.99 -12.37 15.50
C LEU A 203 -3.86 -13.61 15.44
N ASP A 204 -3.67 -14.50 16.40
CA ASP A 204 -4.48 -15.70 16.52
C ASP A 204 -5.96 -15.39 16.76
N ASN A 205 -6.76 -16.43 16.88
CA ASN A 205 -8.16 -16.30 17.31
C ASN A 205 -8.24 -15.69 18.71
N VAL A 206 -8.70 -14.46 18.78
CA VAL A 206 -8.88 -13.72 20.03
C VAL A 206 -10.33 -13.27 20.20
N LYS A 207 -10.73 -13.02 21.44
CA LYS A 207 -12.03 -12.40 21.72
C LYS A 207 -12.06 -10.96 21.20
N LYS A 208 -13.24 -10.45 20.89
CA LYS A 208 -13.40 -9.06 20.40
C LYS A 208 -12.75 -8.00 21.29
N ILE A 209 -12.78 -8.20 22.63
CA ILE A 209 -12.14 -7.26 23.55
C ILE A 209 -10.60 -7.27 23.43
N GLU A 210 -10.01 -8.43 23.20
CA GLU A 210 -8.56 -8.58 22.99
C GLU A 210 -8.16 -7.98 21.63
N LEU A 211 -9.04 -8.06 20.61
CA LEU A 211 -8.83 -7.41 19.32
C LEU A 211 -8.78 -5.88 19.46
N ILE A 212 -9.64 -5.28 20.30
CA ILE A 212 -9.56 -3.84 20.60
C ILE A 212 -8.22 -3.52 21.29
N SER A 213 -7.82 -4.34 22.27
CA SER A 213 -6.54 -4.17 22.94
C SER A 213 -5.36 -4.25 21.97
N PHE A 214 -5.41 -5.19 21.02
CA PHE A 214 -4.41 -5.32 19.96
C PHE A 214 -4.33 -4.04 19.10
N LEU A 215 -5.48 -3.51 18.64
CA LEU A 215 -5.52 -2.30 17.84
C LEU A 215 -4.96 -1.09 18.61
N LEU A 216 -5.26 -0.95 19.89
CA LEU A 216 -4.70 0.11 20.74
C LEU A 216 -3.18 -0.04 20.89
N ASN A 217 -2.67 -1.26 21.02
CA ASN A 217 -1.23 -1.52 21.07
C ASN A 217 -0.55 -1.25 19.72
N VAL A 218 -1.21 -1.52 18.58
CA VAL A 218 -0.69 -1.15 17.24
C VAL A 218 -0.55 0.37 17.11
N ILE A 219 -1.55 1.13 17.57
CA ILE A 219 -1.50 2.60 17.58
C ILE A 219 -0.30 3.13 18.38
N LYS A 220 0.03 2.47 19.50
CA LYS A 220 1.17 2.81 20.39
C LYS A 220 2.49 2.19 19.93
N GLU A 221 2.49 1.38 18.88
CA GLU A 221 3.66 0.59 18.41
C GLU A 221 4.19 -0.40 19.49
N GLU A 222 3.32 -0.87 20.38
CA GLU A 222 3.63 -1.76 21.53
C GLU A 222 3.06 -3.17 21.38
N HIS A 223 2.59 -3.56 20.21
CA HIS A 223 1.94 -4.86 19.99
C HIS A 223 2.92 -6.03 19.86
N TYR A 224 4.19 -5.79 19.55
CA TYR A 224 5.20 -6.84 19.48
C TYR A 224 5.42 -7.49 20.85
N GLY A 225 5.54 -8.82 20.86
CA GLY A 225 5.72 -9.58 22.09
C GLY A 225 4.46 -9.71 22.98
N LYS A 226 3.33 -9.17 22.56
CA LYS A 226 2.06 -9.39 23.29
C LYS A 226 1.54 -10.81 23.01
N LYS A 227 0.77 -11.34 23.96
CA LYS A 227 0.12 -12.64 23.83
C LYS A 227 -0.71 -12.71 22.53
N HIS A 228 -0.67 -13.85 21.84
CA HIS A 228 -1.35 -14.12 20.58
C HIS A 228 -0.85 -13.30 19.36
N VAL A 229 0.17 -12.47 19.51
CA VAL A 229 0.79 -11.73 18.42
C VAL A 229 2.10 -12.38 18.04
N TYR A 230 2.25 -12.74 16.76
CA TYR A 230 3.45 -13.38 16.23
C TYR A 230 4.01 -12.52 15.09
N ASN A 231 5.31 -12.34 15.10
CA ASN A 231 6.03 -11.56 14.11
C ASN A 231 7.21 -12.36 13.58
N SER A 232 7.44 -12.32 12.27
CA SER A 232 8.61 -12.94 11.65
C SER A 232 8.93 -12.28 10.31
N LYS A 233 10.18 -12.46 9.85
CA LYS A 233 10.57 -12.16 8.47
C LYS A 233 10.39 -13.39 7.61
N ILE A 234 9.84 -13.22 6.43
CA ILE A 234 9.56 -14.30 5.48
C ILE A 234 10.07 -13.92 4.09
N LYS A 235 10.43 -14.93 3.29
CA LYS A 235 10.67 -14.75 1.84
C LYS A 235 9.50 -15.25 1.01
N ASN A 236 8.88 -16.32 1.47
CA ASN A 236 7.71 -16.93 0.85
C ASN A 236 6.75 -17.39 1.93
N LEU A 237 5.47 -17.39 1.64
CA LEU A 237 4.44 -17.95 2.51
C LEU A 237 3.28 -18.43 1.66
N LYS A 238 2.84 -19.65 1.91
CA LYS A 238 1.61 -20.19 1.33
C LYS A 238 0.52 -20.22 2.39
N VAL A 239 -0.64 -19.64 2.04
CA VAL A 239 -1.83 -19.63 2.88
C VAL A 239 -2.98 -20.23 2.10
N THR A 240 -3.65 -21.22 2.67
CA THR A 240 -4.84 -21.85 2.07
C THR A 240 -6.00 -21.88 3.03
N SER A 241 -7.20 -21.98 2.50
CA SER A 241 -8.45 -22.16 3.25
C SER A 241 -9.38 -23.11 2.50
N ASN A 242 -10.25 -23.82 3.23
CA ASN A 242 -11.27 -24.70 2.63
C ASN A 242 -12.42 -23.92 1.94
N VAL A 243 -12.47 -22.61 2.13
CA VAL A 243 -13.45 -21.70 1.51
C VAL A 243 -12.74 -20.50 0.90
N GLU A 244 -13.40 -19.82 -0.03
CA GLU A 244 -12.88 -18.53 -0.51
C GLU A 244 -12.84 -17.51 0.62
N ILE A 245 -11.69 -16.89 0.78
CA ILE A 245 -11.44 -15.84 1.76
C ILE A 245 -10.97 -14.56 1.07
N LEU A 246 -11.05 -13.47 1.78
CA LEU A 246 -10.69 -12.14 1.31
C LEU A 246 -9.23 -11.83 1.65
N CYS A 247 -8.47 -11.37 0.66
CA CYS A 247 -7.15 -10.77 0.86
C CYS A 247 -7.17 -9.31 0.40
N GLY A 248 -6.82 -8.40 1.29
CA GLY A 248 -6.56 -7.00 0.98
C GLY A 248 -5.14 -6.84 0.44
N ILE A 249 -4.95 -6.00 -0.59
CA ILE A 249 -3.66 -5.73 -1.23
C ILE A 249 -3.59 -4.22 -1.47
N ASP A 250 -2.79 -3.49 -0.71
CA ASP A 250 -2.65 -2.03 -0.82
C ASP A 250 -4.01 -1.30 -0.96
N GLY A 251 -5.03 -1.75 -0.21
CA GLY A 251 -6.38 -1.18 -0.22
C GLY A 251 -7.34 -1.74 -1.28
N GLU A 252 -6.91 -2.63 -2.16
CA GLU A 252 -7.78 -3.45 -3.01
C GLU A 252 -8.05 -4.81 -2.36
N CYS A 253 -9.10 -5.49 -2.82
CA CYS A 253 -9.44 -6.81 -2.29
C CYS A 253 -9.59 -7.82 -3.42
N ILE A 254 -9.08 -9.02 -3.20
CA ILE A 254 -9.27 -10.20 -4.04
C ILE A 254 -9.81 -11.37 -3.22
N ARG A 255 -10.49 -12.31 -3.87
CA ARG A 255 -10.98 -13.56 -3.24
C ARG A 255 -10.28 -14.75 -3.85
N SER A 256 -9.87 -15.68 -3.01
CA SER A 256 -9.32 -16.97 -3.39
C SER A 256 -9.36 -17.92 -2.18
N ASN A 257 -9.17 -19.20 -2.42
CA ASN A 257 -8.89 -20.18 -1.37
C ASN A 257 -7.38 -20.46 -1.20
N GLU A 258 -6.55 -19.86 -2.05
CA GLU A 258 -5.08 -20.00 -2.00
C GLU A 258 -4.40 -18.66 -2.30
N PHE A 259 -3.44 -18.31 -1.46
CA PHE A 259 -2.58 -17.15 -1.60
C PHE A 259 -1.11 -17.54 -1.43
N ASN A 260 -0.30 -17.23 -2.43
CA ASN A 260 1.13 -17.47 -2.44
C ASN A 260 1.84 -16.11 -2.34
N PHE A 261 2.38 -15.81 -1.18
CA PHE A 261 3.14 -14.59 -0.93
C PHE A 261 4.62 -14.84 -1.19
N LYS A 262 5.30 -13.86 -1.78
CA LYS A 262 6.76 -13.88 -1.91
C LYS A 262 7.33 -12.48 -1.94
N VAL A 263 8.57 -12.32 -1.46
CA VAL A 263 9.37 -11.14 -1.70
C VAL A 263 9.88 -11.15 -3.15
N CYS A 264 9.93 -9.98 -3.74
CA CYS A 264 10.49 -9.70 -5.06
C CYS A 264 11.63 -8.68 -4.86
N PRO A 265 12.88 -9.16 -4.65
CA PRO A 265 14.00 -8.28 -4.33
C PRO A 265 14.34 -7.34 -5.50
N ASN A 266 14.75 -6.12 -5.16
CA ASN A 266 15.21 -5.10 -6.10
C ASN A 266 14.25 -4.88 -7.29
N ALA A 267 12.95 -4.99 -7.03
CA ALA A 267 11.95 -4.97 -8.08
C ALA A 267 11.69 -3.57 -8.64
N ILE A 268 12.02 -2.53 -7.87
CA ILE A 268 11.87 -1.12 -8.26
C ILE A 268 13.15 -0.36 -7.92
N ARG A 269 13.61 0.45 -8.86
CA ARG A 269 14.63 1.47 -8.62
C ARG A 269 13.93 2.79 -8.26
N TYR A 270 14.08 3.22 -7.03
CA TYR A 270 13.43 4.42 -6.51
C TYR A 270 14.35 5.63 -6.58
N TYR A 271 13.84 6.73 -7.15
CA TYR A 271 14.52 8.02 -7.26
C TYR A 271 14.07 8.93 -6.14
N ASN A 272 14.84 9.01 -5.05
CA ASN A 272 14.52 9.81 -3.87
C ASN A 272 15.20 11.18 -3.92
N HIS A 273 14.68 12.08 -4.75
CA HIS A 273 15.10 13.48 -4.82
C HIS A 273 13.88 14.40 -4.82
N ASP A 274 13.95 15.50 -4.11
CA ASP A 274 12.88 16.50 -4.10
C ASP A 274 13.14 17.58 -5.16
N ASP A 275 13.04 17.20 -6.44
CA ASP A 275 13.33 18.07 -7.60
C ASP A 275 12.48 19.36 -7.64
N TYR A 276 11.35 19.37 -6.93
CA TYR A 276 10.35 20.43 -7.03
C TYR A 276 9.96 21.05 -5.68
N ASP A 277 10.73 20.78 -4.62
CA ASP A 277 10.44 21.27 -3.25
C ASP A 277 9.00 20.92 -2.78
N ILE A 278 8.55 19.72 -3.17
CA ILE A 278 7.17 19.25 -2.95
C ILE A 278 6.85 19.12 -1.46
N LYS A 279 7.84 18.86 -0.62
CA LYS A 279 7.65 18.79 0.84
C LYS A 279 6.99 20.04 1.38
N ARG A 280 7.33 21.23 0.86
CA ARG A 280 6.68 22.50 1.26
C ARG A 280 5.21 22.56 0.88
N LEU A 281 4.85 22.04 -0.30
CA LEU A 281 3.45 22.01 -0.78
C LEU A 281 2.58 21.01 0.00
N ILE A 282 3.20 19.98 0.57
CA ILE A 282 2.49 18.93 1.31
C ILE A 282 2.24 19.36 2.77
N VAL A 283 3.17 20.08 3.39
CA VAL A 283 3.11 20.47 4.81
C VAL A 283 2.25 21.71 5.05
N SER A 284 2.02 22.55 4.04
CA SER A 284 1.30 23.82 4.17
C SER A 284 -0.23 23.73 4.22
N LYS A 285 -0.78 22.56 4.36
CA LYS A 285 -2.22 22.26 4.56
C LYS A 285 -2.36 21.07 5.52
#